data_5d00a3eb41e01ec2e2f63f4c1359f223
#
_entry.id   5d00a3eb41e01ec2e2f63f4c1359f223
#
_cell.length_a   1.000
_cell.length_b   1.000
_cell.length_c   1.000
_cell.angle_alpha   90.00
_cell.angle_beta   90.00
_cell.angle_gamma   90.00
#
_symmetry.space_group_name_H-M   'P 1'
#
loop_
_entity.id
_entity.type
_entity.pdbx_description
1 polymer ?
#
loop_
_entity_poly.entity_id
_entity_poly.type
_entity_poly.pdbx_seq_one_letter_code
_entity_poly.pdbx_strand_id
1 'polypeptide(L)'
;MATLNVTHTESITLNGQEFGGTNTFSITGINNIYKRIVTCPANVDTTILRTGVTVDVTDSSMDVQNVKYIRVTNLDSSNSVNLNLQIDVTESGSGASAANETATILLAAGAVSYTHLTLPTNREV
;
A
#
# COMPACT_ATOMS: atom_id res chain seq x y z
N MET A 1 15.27 -16.68 -2.75
CA MET A 1 14.52 -15.44 -2.45
C MET A 1 14.78 -14.42 -3.53
N ALA A 2 13.76 -13.67 -3.85
CA ALA A 2 13.86 -12.65 -4.89
C ALA A 2 14.15 -11.28 -4.29
N THR A 3 14.63 -10.38 -5.15
CA THR A 3 14.84 -8.97 -4.82
C THR A 3 13.92 -8.12 -5.70
N LEU A 4 13.14 -7.26 -5.07
CA LEU A 4 12.34 -6.27 -5.77
C LEU A 4 13.16 -5.00 -5.93
N ASN A 5 13.34 -4.55 -7.16
CA ASN A 5 13.95 -3.26 -7.46
C ASN A 5 12.86 -2.30 -7.90
N VAL A 6 12.78 -1.16 -7.25
CA VAL A 6 11.81 -0.11 -7.57
C VAL A 6 12.58 1.13 -8.00
N THR A 7 12.25 1.62 -9.18
CA THR A 7 12.82 2.86 -9.71
C THR A 7 11.70 3.86 -9.93
N HIS A 8 11.84 5.01 -9.31
CA HIS A 8 10.93 6.13 -9.48
C HIS A 8 11.66 7.25 -10.22
N THR A 9 11.11 7.66 -11.36
CA THR A 9 11.71 8.69 -12.19
C THR A 9 10.72 9.82 -12.38
N GLU A 10 11.17 11.03 -12.12
CA GLU A 10 10.42 12.26 -12.39
C GLU A 10 11.19 13.10 -13.39
N SER A 11 10.49 13.69 -14.33
CA SER A 11 11.09 14.59 -15.32
C SER A 11 10.20 15.80 -15.48
N ILE A 12 10.75 16.97 -15.22
CA ILE A 12 10.11 18.24 -15.45
C ILE A 12 11.16 19.28 -15.84
N THR A 13 10.90 19.99 -16.92
CA THR A 13 11.73 21.11 -17.35
C THR A 13 10.92 22.39 -17.23
N LEU A 14 11.40 23.32 -16.43
CA LEU A 14 10.77 24.62 -16.24
C LEU A 14 11.81 25.72 -16.45
N ASN A 15 11.49 26.67 -17.34
CA ASN A 15 12.39 27.79 -17.69
C ASN A 15 13.79 27.34 -18.10
N GLY A 16 13.88 26.21 -18.84
CA GLY A 16 15.14 25.65 -19.30
C GLY A 16 15.91 24.88 -18.25
N GLN A 17 15.33 24.64 -17.09
CA GLN A 17 15.95 23.92 -15.97
C GLN A 17 15.22 22.62 -15.68
N GLU A 18 15.98 21.55 -15.51
CA GLU A 18 15.43 20.23 -15.14
C GLU A 18 15.34 20.10 -13.62
N PHE A 19 14.15 19.78 -13.12
CA PHE A 19 13.87 19.61 -11.70
C PHE A 19 13.53 18.18 -11.31
N GLY A 20 13.57 17.26 -12.25
CA GLY A 20 13.29 15.86 -11.98
C GLY A 20 14.45 15.12 -11.35
N GLY A 21 14.23 13.86 -11.08
CA GLY A 21 15.25 12.99 -10.53
C GLY A 21 14.84 11.53 -10.59
N THR A 22 15.80 10.66 -10.34
CA THR A 22 15.58 9.22 -10.30
C THR A 22 15.99 8.70 -8.94
N ASN A 23 15.10 7.95 -8.31
CA ASN A 23 15.35 7.26 -7.07
C ASN A 23 15.14 5.76 -7.25
N THR A 24 16.12 4.97 -6.85
CA THR A 24 16.04 3.52 -6.91
C THR A 24 16.30 2.93 -5.54
N PHE A 25 15.45 1.99 -5.14
CA PHE A 25 15.65 1.22 -3.93
C PHE A 25 15.38 -0.25 -4.18
N SER A 26 15.97 -1.10 -3.34
CA SER A 26 15.88 -2.55 -3.46
C SER A 26 15.33 -3.14 -2.16
N ILE A 27 14.42 -4.08 -2.31
CA ILE A 27 13.85 -4.84 -1.20
C ILE A 27 14.24 -6.30 -1.39
N THR A 28 15.01 -6.83 -0.46
CA THR A 28 15.50 -8.21 -0.51
C THR A 28 14.57 -9.16 0.25
N GLY A 29 14.75 -10.45 0.02
CA GLY A 29 14.04 -11.48 0.76
C GLY A 29 12.56 -11.58 0.42
N ILE A 30 12.20 -11.38 -0.84
CA ILE A 30 10.82 -11.52 -1.30
C ILE A 30 10.54 -13.01 -1.56
N ASN A 31 9.58 -13.54 -0.82
CA ASN A 31 9.12 -14.93 -0.95
C ASN A 31 7.84 -15.06 -1.76
N ASN A 32 7.01 -14.03 -1.75
CA ASN A 32 5.69 -14.12 -2.33
C ASN A 32 5.30 -12.80 -2.96
N ILE A 33 4.61 -12.88 -4.08
CA ILE A 33 4.09 -11.73 -4.81
C ILE A 33 2.60 -11.96 -5.02
N TYR A 34 1.83 -10.94 -4.67
CA TYR A 34 0.41 -10.91 -4.90
C TYR A 34 0.09 -9.77 -5.86
N LYS A 35 -0.51 -10.11 -6.99
CA LYS A 35 -0.87 -9.12 -8.01
C LYS A 35 -2.22 -9.46 -8.61
N ARG A 36 -3.13 -8.51 -8.61
CA ARG A 36 -4.43 -8.69 -9.28
C ARG A 36 -5.01 -7.35 -9.71
N ILE A 37 -5.98 -7.44 -10.60
CA ILE A 37 -6.83 -6.33 -11.02
C ILE A 37 -8.22 -6.55 -10.41
N VAL A 38 -8.75 -5.51 -9.79
CA VAL A 38 -10.05 -5.55 -9.14
C VAL A 38 -10.93 -4.46 -9.73
N THR A 39 -12.18 -4.80 -10.00
CA THR A 39 -13.18 -3.84 -10.41
C THR A 39 -13.89 -3.28 -9.18
N CYS A 40 -13.89 -1.96 -9.05
CA CYS A 40 -14.58 -1.26 -7.95
C CYS A 40 -15.81 -0.56 -8.51
N PRO A 41 -17.02 -1.06 -8.21
CA PRO A 41 -18.24 -0.37 -8.61
C PRO A 41 -18.37 0.99 -7.93
N ALA A 42 -19.08 1.91 -8.59
CA ALA A 42 -19.37 3.22 -8.02
C ALA A 42 -20.20 3.10 -6.74
N ASN A 43 -19.84 3.89 -5.74
CA ASN A 43 -20.54 3.97 -4.45
C ASN A 43 -20.55 2.64 -3.66
N VAL A 44 -19.60 1.77 -3.92
CA VAL A 44 -19.44 0.50 -3.19
C VAL A 44 -18.02 0.37 -2.69
N ASP A 45 -17.88 0.09 -1.41
CA ASP A 45 -16.57 -0.23 -0.83
C ASP A 45 -16.14 -1.62 -1.26
N THR A 46 -14.98 -1.70 -1.86
CA THR A 46 -14.38 -2.96 -2.32
C THR A 46 -13.06 -3.18 -1.60
N THR A 47 -12.95 -4.27 -0.86
CA THR A 47 -11.70 -4.65 -0.20
C THR A 47 -10.71 -5.19 -1.23
N ILE A 48 -9.60 -4.50 -1.39
CA ILE A 48 -8.55 -4.90 -2.34
C ILE A 48 -7.40 -5.63 -1.68
N LEU A 49 -7.15 -5.35 -0.42
CA LEU A 49 -6.11 -6.01 0.37
C LEU A 49 -6.52 -6.05 1.83
N ARG A 50 -6.33 -7.18 2.43
CA ARG A 50 -6.54 -7.35 3.87
C ARG A 50 -5.25 -7.90 4.48
N THR A 51 -4.81 -7.30 5.58
CA THR A 51 -3.67 -7.79 6.34
C THR A 51 -4.14 -8.27 7.70
N GLY A 52 -3.53 -9.32 8.19
CA GLY A 52 -3.88 -9.92 9.48
C GLY A 52 -2.75 -10.73 10.06
N VAL A 53 -2.94 -11.18 11.29
CA VAL A 53 -1.97 -12.03 11.97
C VAL A 53 -2.02 -13.47 11.43
N THR A 54 -3.20 -13.87 10.96
CA THR A 54 -3.43 -15.18 10.37
C THR A 54 -3.78 -14.99 8.90
N VAL A 55 -3.03 -15.66 8.05
CA VAL A 55 -3.30 -15.63 6.61
C VAL A 55 -4.45 -16.60 6.32
N ASP A 56 -5.55 -16.05 5.82
CA ASP A 56 -6.67 -16.85 5.34
C ASP A 56 -6.47 -17.15 3.86
N VAL A 57 -6.68 -18.42 3.48
CA VAL A 57 -6.51 -18.87 2.11
C VAL A 57 -7.60 -18.40 1.17
N THR A 58 -8.68 -17.83 1.67
CA THR A 58 -9.86 -17.51 0.88
C THR A 58 -9.86 -16.11 0.28
N ASP A 59 -9.10 -15.19 0.83
CA ASP A 59 -9.14 -13.80 0.42
C ASP A 59 -7.76 -13.19 0.31
N SER A 60 -7.70 -11.98 -0.17
CA SER A 60 -6.52 -11.16 -0.36
C SER A 60 -5.81 -10.83 0.96
N SER A 61 -5.72 -11.80 1.85
CA SER A 61 -5.09 -11.59 3.14
C SER A 61 -3.60 -11.91 3.08
N MET A 62 -2.82 -11.04 3.67
CA MET A 62 -1.39 -11.21 3.83
C MET A 62 -1.03 -11.03 5.30
N ASP A 63 0.00 -11.73 5.73
CA ASP A 63 0.51 -11.55 7.08
C ASP A 63 1.08 -10.14 7.22
N VAL A 64 0.49 -9.37 8.12
CA VAL A 64 0.88 -7.98 8.35
C VAL A 64 2.36 -7.82 8.71
N GLN A 65 2.95 -8.84 9.31
CA GLN A 65 4.36 -8.82 9.73
C GLN A 65 5.32 -9.01 8.55
N ASN A 66 4.84 -9.57 7.45
CA ASN A 66 5.67 -9.98 6.33
C ASN A 66 5.48 -9.15 5.07
N VAL A 67 4.53 -8.23 5.05
CA VAL A 67 4.33 -7.34 3.91
C VAL A 67 5.43 -6.30 3.86
N LYS A 68 6.14 -6.24 2.74
CA LYS A 68 7.27 -5.32 2.56
C LYS A 68 6.98 -4.18 1.59
N TYR A 69 6.08 -4.40 0.66
CA TYR A 69 5.78 -3.41 -0.38
C TYR A 69 4.35 -3.55 -0.86
N ILE A 70 3.66 -2.43 -0.94
CA ILE A 70 2.30 -2.35 -1.47
C ILE A 70 2.27 -1.28 -2.54
N ARG A 71 1.70 -1.61 -3.68
CA ARG A 71 1.41 -0.65 -4.74
C ARG A 71 -0.04 -0.80 -5.19
N VAL A 72 -0.73 0.31 -5.24
CA VAL A 72 -2.09 0.40 -5.75
C VAL A 72 -2.10 1.37 -6.93
N THR A 73 -2.62 0.94 -8.05
CA THR A 73 -2.70 1.75 -9.26
C THR A 73 -4.15 1.87 -9.69
N ASN A 74 -4.61 3.08 -9.91
CA ASN A 74 -5.89 3.31 -10.56
C ASN A 74 -5.70 3.20 -12.08
N LEU A 75 -6.23 2.13 -12.65
CA LEU A 75 -6.11 1.86 -14.09
C LEU A 75 -7.19 2.56 -14.93
N ASP A 76 -8.18 3.17 -14.30
CA ASP A 76 -9.21 3.91 -15.02
C ASP A 76 -8.59 5.15 -15.67
N SER A 77 -8.96 5.41 -16.90
CA SER A 77 -8.45 6.56 -17.65
C SER A 77 -9.25 7.84 -17.42
N SER A 78 -10.39 7.76 -16.75
CA SER A 78 -11.33 8.88 -16.64
C SER A 78 -11.79 9.15 -15.22
N ASN A 79 -11.86 8.12 -14.37
CA ASN A 79 -12.44 8.23 -13.04
C ASN A 79 -11.40 8.10 -11.95
N SER A 80 -11.57 8.88 -10.90
CA SER A 80 -10.78 8.75 -9.68
C SER A 80 -11.40 7.73 -8.73
N VAL A 81 -10.58 7.17 -7.85
CA VAL A 81 -11.03 6.28 -6.77
C VAL A 81 -10.48 6.77 -5.44
N ASN A 82 -11.21 6.54 -4.38
CA ASN A 82 -10.74 6.75 -3.03
C ASN A 82 -10.07 5.47 -2.52
N LEU A 83 -8.82 5.58 -2.14
CA LEU A 83 -8.11 4.52 -1.45
C LEU A 83 -8.25 4.74 0.05
N ASN A 84 -9.01 3.87 0.70
CA ASN A 84 -9.20 3.92 2.13
C ASN A 84 -8.23 2.97 2.82
N LEU A 85 -7.39 3.53 3.69
CA LEU A 85 -6.53 2.77 4.56
C LEU A 85 -7.20 2.69 5.92
N GLN A 86 -7.53 1.49 6.33
CA GLN A 86 -8.12 1.26 7.64
C GLN A 86 -7.13 0.52 8.51
N ILE A 87 -6.86 1.08 9.66
CA ILE A 87 -5.95 0.50 10.65
C ILE A 87 -6.78 0.20 11.89
N ASP A 88 -6.86 -1.08 12.20
CA ASP A 88 -7.51 -1.54 13.42
C ASP A 88 -6.43 -1.77 14.48
N VAL A 89 -6.45 -0.97 15.52
CA VAL A 89 -5.57 -1.14 16.66
C VAL A 89 -6.36 -1.75 17.78
N THR A 90 -5.99 -2.95 18.18
CA THR A 90 -6.56 -3.60 19.34
C THR A 90 -5.51 -3.60 20.46
N GLU A 91 -5.80 -2.88 21.51
CA GLU A 91 -4.98 -2.94 22.71
C GLU A 91 -5.30 -4.21 23.48
N SER A 92 -4.27 -4.87 23.97
CA SER A 92 -4.44 -6.03 24.84
C SER A 92 -4.59 -5.57 26.28
N GLY A 93 -5.54 -6.15 26.98
CA GLY A 93 -5.73 -5.89 28.41
C GLY A 93 -7.18 -5.68 28.79
N SER A 94 -7.43 -5.60 30.08
CA SER A 94 -8.76 -5.37 30.61
C SER A 94 -9.24 -3.95 30.28
N GLY A 95 -10.37 -3.85 29.62
CA GLY A 95 -10.92 -2.56 29.17
C GLY A 95 -10.33 -2.06 27.86
N ALA A 96 -9.60 -2.91 27.14
CA ALA A 96 -9.07 -2.56 25.83
C ALA A 96 -10.20 -2.25 24.85
N SER A 97 -10.06 -1.16 24.12
CA SER A 97 -10.96 -0.81 23.04
C SER A 97 -10.21 -0.84 21.72
N ALA A 98 -10.88 -1.27 20.66
CA ALA A 98 -10.34 -1.15 19.33
C ALA A 98 -10.38 0.30 18.89
N ALA A 99 -9.24 0.83 18.49
CA ALA A 99 -9.18 2.13 17.83
C ALA A 99 -9.10 1.90 16.33
N ASN A 100 -10.08 2.41 15.62
CA ASN A 100 -10.12 2.33 14.17
C ASN A 100 -9.72 3.68 13.59
N GLU A 101 -8.63 3.69 12.87
CA GLU A 101 -8.18 4.88 12.17
C GLU A 101 -8.33 4.65 10.66
N THR A 102 -8.89 5.62 9.99
CA THR A 102 -9.08 5.58 8.55
C THR A 102 -8.43 6.79 7.91
N ALA A 103 -7.61 6.54 6.92
CA ALA A 103 -7.06 7.57 6.06
C ALA A 103 -7.57 7.36 4.64
N THR A 104 -7.97 8.42 3.98
CA THR A 104 -8.46 8.37 2.60
C THR A 104 -7.53 9.15 1.70
N ILE A 105 -7.08 8.51 0.63
CA ILE A 105 -6.27 9.11 -0.42
C ILE A 105 -7.05 9.06 -1.71
N LEU A 106 -7.19 10.19 -2.38
CA LEU A 106 -7.80 10.23 -3.71
C LEU A 106 -6.75 9.84 -4.75
N LEU A 107 -7.00 8.75 -5.45
CA LEU A 107 -6.21 8.36 -6.62
C LEU A 107 -6.92 8.83 -7.87
N ALA A 108 -6.38 9.84 -8.52
CA ALA A 108 -6.86 10.29 -9.82
C ALA A 108 -6.71 9.19 -10.88
N ALA A 109 -7.36 9.36 -12.01
CA ALA A 109 -7.21 8.44 -13.14
C ALA A 109 -5.73 8.22 -13.48
N GLY A 110 -5.30 6.98 -13.53
CA GLY A 110 -3.91 6.62 -13.81
C GLY A 110 -2.92 6.81 -12.65
N ALA A 111 -3.37 7.27 -11.49
CA ALA A 111 -2.46 7.55 -10.36
C ALA A 111 -2.04 6.28 -9.64
N VAL A 112 -0.89 6.37 -9.01
CA VAL A 112 -0.26 5.27 -8.27
C VAL A 112 0.03 5.70 -6.84
N SER A 113 -0.32 4.84 -5.89
CA SER A 113 0.16 4.93 -4.52
C SER A 113 1.02 3.71 -4.20
N TYR A 114 2.18 3.92 -3.58
CA TYR A 114 3.02 2.81 -3.16
C TYR A 114 3.68 3.10 -1.81
N THR A 115 3.96 2.05 -1.08
CA THR A 115 4.55 2.12 0.25
C THR A 115 5.59 1.03 0.42
N HIS A 116 6.78 1.42 0.84
CA HIS A 116 7.81 0.50 1.30
C HIS A 116 7.66 0.34 2.81
N LEU A 117 7.21 -0.84 3.21
CA LEU A 117 6.95 -1.14 4.62
C LEU A 117 8.21 -1.68 5.28
N THR A 118 8.60 -1.05 6.36
CA THR A 118 9.60 -1.61 7.27
C THR A 118 8.86 -2.24 8.44
N LEU A 119 9.30 -3.43 8.83
CA LEU A 119 8.79 -4.05 10.04
C LEU A 119 9.00 -3.10 11.21
N PRO A 120 7.97 -2.89 12.04
CA PRO A 120 8.16 -2.15 13.25
C PRO A 120 9.20 -2.89 14.08
N THR A 121 10.38 -2.33 14.18
CA THR A 121 11.30 -2.75 15.20
C THR A 121 10.65 -2.46 16.53
N ASN A 122 10.61 -3.47 17.37
CA ASN A 122 10.09 -3.31 18.72
C ASN A 122 10.95 -2.29 19.46
N ARG A 123 10.63 -1.03 19.25
CA ARG A 123 11.29 0.04 19.96
C ARG A 123 10.43 0.49 21.08
N GLU A 124 10.90 0.19 22.24
CA GLU A 124 10.46 0.92 23.40
C GLU A 124 11.03 2.34 23.33
N VAL A 125 10.15 3.24 23.32
CA VAL A 125 10.48 4.65 23.41
C VAL A 125 10.32 5.09 24.84
#